data_6cdd48bf1ed9dd04b76d1f2aba2a3f67
#
_entry.id   6cdd48bf1ed9dd04b76d1f2aba2a3f67
#
_cell.length_a   1.000
_cell.length_b   1.000
_cell.length_c   1.000
_cell.angle_alpha   90.00
_cell.angle_beta   90.00
_cell.angle_gamma   90.00
#
_symmetry.space_group_name_H-M   'P 1'
#
loop_
_entity.id
_entity.type
_entity.pdbx_description
1 polymer ?
#
loop_
_entity_poly.entity_id
_entity_poly.type
_entity_poly.pdbx_seq_one_letter_code
_entity_poly.pdbx_strand_id
1 'polypeptide(L)'
;LGSEKNRESLKIGARILHKTDLEALLPTYDNIFEQRDKFRYKAKELNDNNSDNEKEYQKREYNNIFSILGGRGTGKTSVLLTVKDKIENEDVDEKYRFRDADDIILPLIVPDDMGENSDTLGWIITHISKAVEYVDNAYIKELKRLCCLNREEENYEKYCIKEEDTNLKKCLNKLQKSYYFRKPAYYEILVKEYIGKREYIGDTKEALEADQKLIENFFQCIEELIKAKRELNQQREPLIYFFFDDVDISAKRGFEVLISIMRYLNHPNVVIFISGDYNVFLETVTLQFLKNEDLLEKDLMGKSFILNSDNVNKMKLDNSDGTALELRKNRSYDFLKKIMPPAFRYEMPLLSNKQKCEFKYTKGNNSESETLLKLIEDNFFKIDKSDEFIKYNENILYDYFEIFDDTPRGLINTYYYLWQMREQKEWKVEHIKQFLDIIVNSSVELEKYKSIIYEIINIK
;
A
#
# COMPACT_ATOMS: atom_id res chain seq x y z
N LEU A 1 12.63 34.12 -34.43
CA LEU A 1 13.16 32.85 -33.87
C LEU A 1 13.09 32.99 -32.35
N GLY A 2 11.91 32.77 -31.80
CA GLY A 2 11.64 32.75 -30.35
C GLY A 2 12.15 31.46 -29.77
N SER A 3 12.95 31.57 -28.71
CA SER A 3 13.43 30.48 -27.87
C SER A 3 12.28 29.56 -27.48
N GLU A 4 12.32 28.31 -27.90
CA GLU A 4 11.58 27.21 -27.28
C GLU A 4 12.09 27.10 -25.84
N LYS A 5 11.43 27.84 -24.93
CA LYS A 5 11.57 27.56 -23.49
C LYS A 5 11.11 26.14 -23.29
N ASN A 6 12.01 25.26 -22.88
CA ASN A 6 11.78 23.88 -22.51
C ASN A 6 10.49 23.79 -21.67
N ARG A 7 9.42 23.28 -22.26
CA ARG A 7 8.22 22.89 -21.52
C ARG A 7 8.61 21.70 -20.65
N GLU A 8 9.01 21.96 -19.43
CA GLU A 8 9.20 20.90 -18.48
C GLU A 8 7.89 20.15 -18.28
N SER A 9 7.91 18.86 -18.54
CA SER A 9 6.72 18.00 -18.32
C SER A 9 6.35 18.04 -16.83
N LEU A 10 5.04 18.21 -16.56
CA LEU A 10 4.51 18.10 -15.21
C LEU A 10 4.69 16.65 -14.72
N LYS A 11 5.49 16.46 -13.68
CA LYS A 11 5.59 15.14 -13.03
C LYS A 11 4.45 15.00 -12.03
N ILE A 12 3.36 14.35 -12.45
CA ILE A 12 2.19 14.03 -11.60
C ILE A 12 2.42 12.68 -10.88
N GLY A 13 3.64 12.31 -10.58
CA GLY A 13 3.96 11.06 -9.88
C GLY A 13 3.84 11.18 -8.37
N ALA A 14 3.74 10.03 -7.70
CA ALA A 14 3.85 9.97 -6.26
C ALA A 14 5.21 10.51 -5.80
N ARG A 15 5.21 11.23 -4.67
CA ARG A 15 6.41 11.87 -4.10
C ARG A 15 6.39 11.81 -2.59
N ILE A 16 7.56 11.96 -1.98
CA ILE A 16 7.69 12.20 -0.54
C ILE A 16 7.17 13.61 -0.27
N LEU A 17 6.27 13.73 0.69
CA LEU A 17 5.57 14.96 1.05
C LEU A 17 6.32 15.71 2.15
N HIS A 18 6.25 17.03 2.13
CA HIS A 18 6.62 17.82 3.29
C HIS A 18 5.63 17.59 4.44
N LYS A 19 6.07 17.86 5.67
CA LYS A 19 5.24 17.65 6.86
C LYS A 19 3.87 18.35 6.76
N THR A 20 3.85 19.58 6.28
CA THR A 20 2.62 20.38 6.10
C THR A 20 1.65 19.76 5.10
N ASP A 21 2.17 19.20 3.99
CA ASP A 21 1.36 18.55 2.97
C ASP A 21 0.80 17.22 3.49
N LEU A 22 1.61 16.49 4.26
CA LEU A 22 1.18 15.24 4.89
C LEU A 22 0.10 15.49 5.93
N GLU A 23 0.24 16.51 6.79
CA GLU A 23 -0.76 16.92 7.77
C GLU A 23 -2.08 17.34 7.11
N ALA A 24 -1.99 17.99 5.95
CA ALA A 24 -3.18 18.39 5.20
C ALA A 24 -3.92 17.20 4.57
N LEU A 25 -3.19 16.21 4.06
CA LEU A 25 -3.77 15.02 3.41
C LEU A 25 -4.19 13.95 4.41
N LEU A 26 -3.45 13.79 5.50
CA LEU A 26 -3.73 12.82 6.55
C LEU A 26 -3.46 13.45 7.92
N PRO A 27 -4.43 14.20 8.48
CA PRO A 27 -4.26 14.87 9.77
C PRO A 27 -3.94 13.94 10.95
N THR A 28 -4.26 12.66 10.80
CA THR A 28 -4.07 11.63 11.84
C THR A 28 -2.78 10.81 11.66
N TYR A 29 -1.85 11.25 10.79
CA TYR A 29 -0.66 10.46 10.46
C TYR A 29 0.25 10.18 11.67
N ASP A 30 0.31 11.07 12.65
CA ASP A 30 1.11 10.88 13.87
C ASP A 30 0.67 9.65 14.67
N ASN A 31 -0.63 9.31 14.63
CA ASN A 31 -1.16 8.12 15.28
C ASN A 31 -0.53 6.82 14.73
N ILE A 32 -0.07 6.82 13.47
CA ILE A 32 0.61 5.66 12.86
C ILE A 32 1.86 5.32 13.65
N PHE A 33 2.68 6.33 13.96
CA PHE A 33 3.95 6.15 14.68
C PHE A 33 3.72 5.76 16.14
N GLU A 34 2.73 6.35 16.81
CA GLU A 34 2.36 5.95 18.16
C GLU A 34 1.88 4.49 18.24
N GLN A 35 1.07 4.05 17.29
CA GLN A 35 0.60 2.67 17.23
C GLN A 35 1.73 1.70 16.87
N ARG A 36 2.63 2.08 15.95
CA ARG A 36 3.85 1.32 15.63
C ARG A 36 4.66 1.04 16.88
N ASP A 37 4.87 2.05 17.73
CA ASP A 37 5.66 1.90 18.95
C ASP A 37 4.97 0.98 19.96
N LYS A 38 3.64 1.00 20.02
CA LYS A 38 2.86 0.02 20.82
C LYS A 38 3.02 -1.40 20.27
N PHE A 39 3.02 -1.59 18.94
CA PHE A 39 3.28 -2.90 18.34
C PHE A 39 4.68 -3.40 18.68
N ARG A 40 5.69 -2.55 18.63
CA ARG A 40 7.05 -2.87 19.01
C ARG A 40 7.16 -3.30 20.47
N TYR A 41 6.56 -2.55 21.38
CA TYR A 41 6.53 -2.89 22.79
C TYR A 41 5.90 -4.27 23.04
N LYS A 42 4.76 -4.53 22.38
CA LYS A 42 4.05 -5.80 22.52
C LYS A 42 4.82 -6.97 21.90
N ALA A 43 5.47 -6.76 20.76
CA ALA A 43 6.35 -7.74 20.16
C ALA A 43 7.50 -8.13 21.11
N LYS A 44 8.13 -7.14 21.75
CA LYS A 44 9.17 -7.37 22.76
C LYS A 44 8.65 -8.20 23.94
N GLU A 45 7.51 -7.83 24.51
CA GLU A 45 6.89 -8.54 25.62
C GLU A 45 6.63 -10.02 25.30
N LEU A 46 6.11 -10.32 24.12
CA LEU A 46 5.84 -11.68 23.67
C LEU A 46 7.11 -12.50 23.44
N ASN A 47 8.16 -11.84 23.00
CA ASN A 47 9.42 -12.51 22.72
C ASN A 47 10.29 -12.73 23.94
N ASP A 48 10.25 -11.84 24.94
CA ASP A 48 10.99 -11.99 26.20
C ASP A 48 10.38 -13.09 27.10
N ASN A 49 9.11 -13.39 26.94
CA ASN A 49 8.37 -14.37 27.76
C ASN A 49 8.40 -15.83 27.22
N ASN A 50 9.46 -16.27 26.61
CA ASN A 50 9.67 -17.46 25.78
C ASN A 50 9.53 -18.84 26.46
N SER A 51 8.52 -19.15 27.26
CA SER A 51 8.48 -20.47 27.96
C SER A 51 7.34 -21.43 27.59
N ASP A 52 6.31 -21.06 26.82
CA ASP A 52 5.14 -21.93 26.65
C ASP A 52 4.62 -22.03 25.21
N ASN A 53 4.31 -23.26 24.76
CA ASN A 53 3.70 -23.57 23.45
C ASN A 53 2.36 -22.84 23.19
N GLU A 54 1.64 -22.41 24.22
CA GLU A 54 0.42 -21.61 24.10
C GLU A 54 0.69 -20.22 23.49
N LYS A 55 1.90 -19.69 23.66
CA LYS A 55 2.29 -18.36 23.14
C LYS A 55 2.61 -18.35 21.65
N GLU A 56 3.00 -19.48 21.07
CA GLU A 56 3.18 -19.59 19.62
C GLU A 56 1.86 -19.37 18.88
N TYR A 57 0.76 -19.89 19.41
CA TYR A 57 -0.57 -19.64 18.89
C TYR A 57 -0.96 -18.17 19.00
N GLN A 58 -0.66 -17.54 20.15
CA GLN A 58 -0.94 -16.12 20.35
C GLN A 58 -0.17 -15.22 19.37
N LYS A 59 1.09 -15.56 19.05
CA LYS A 59 1.87 -14.81 18.05
C LYS A 59 1.24 -14.83 16.66
N ARG A 60 0.56 -15.90 16.29
CA ARG A 60 -0.11 -16.03 14.97
C ARG A 60 -1.44 -15.27 14.86
N GLU A 61 -1.96 -14.71 15.94
CA GLU A 61 -3.21 -13.94 15.95
C GLU A 61 -2.98 -12.43 15.74
N TYR A 62 -1.70 -11.98 15.72
CA TYR A 62 -1.37 -10.58 15.58
C TYR A 62 -1.52 -10.11 14.14
N ASN A 63 -2.28 -9.04 13.98
CA ASN A 63 -2.56 -8.42 12.71
C ASN A 63 -2.27 -6.90 12.80
N ASN A 64 -1.00 -6.53 12.55
CA ASN A 64 -0.52 -5.15 12.65
C ASN A 64 -0.59 -4.48 11.28
N ILE A 65 -1.81 -4.16 10.81
CA ILE A 65 -2.04 -3.59 9.48
C ILE A 65 -2.53 -2.16 9.60
N PHE A 66 -1.82 -1.26 8.96
CA PHE A 66 -2.24 0.11 8.70
C PHE A 66 -2.83 0.21 7.28
N SER A 67 -4.06 0.66 7.17
CA SER A 67 -4.76 0.79 5.89
C SER A 67 -4.92 2.26 5.54
N ILE A 68 -4.26 2.73 4.46
CA ILE A 68 -4.38 4.08 3.92
C ILE A 68 -5.42 4.03 2.80
N LEU A 69 -6.62 4.50 3.10
CA LEU A 69 -7.80 4.31 2.27
C LEU A 69 -8.25 5.62 1.62
N GLY A 70 -8.76 5.53 0.41
CA GLY A 70 -9.30 6.69 -0.30
C GLY A 70 -9.47 6.43 -1.78
N GLY A 71 -10.20 7.29 -2.45
CA GLY A 71 -10.42 7.22 -3.89
C GLY A 71 -9.15 7.43 -4.72
N ARG A 72 -9.27 7.27 -6.03
CA ARG A 72 -8.14 7.47 -6.95
C ARG A 72 -7.76 8.96 -6.97
N GLY A 73 -6.46 9.26 -6.89
CA GLY A 73 -5.96 10.64 -6.95
C GLY A 73 -5.86 11.36 -5.60
N THR A 74 -6.31 10.77 -4.50
CA THR A 74 -6.27 11.37 -3.14
C THR A 74 -4.86 11.48 -2.56
N GLY A 75 -3.85 10.85 -3.16
CA GLY A 75 -2.47 10.94 -2.70
C GLY A 75 -2.00 9.77 -1.81
N LYS A 76 -2.73 8.64 -1.78
CA LYS A 76 -2.40 7.43 -0.99
C LYS A 76 -0.93 7.02 -1.14
N THR A 77 -0.47 6.85 -2.38
CA THR A 77 0.92 6.46 -2.68
C THR A 77 1.93 7.46 -2.12
N SER A 78 1.66 8.77 -2.23
CA SER A 78 2.55 9.79 -1.67
C SER A 78 2.63 9.74 -0.15
N VAL A 79 1.48 9.54 0.52
CA VAL A 79 1.44 9.31 1.98
C VAL A 79 2.21 8.05 2.36
N LEU A 80 1.97 6.94 1.65
CA LEU A 80 2.64 5.67 1.89
C LEU A 80 4.16 5.78 1.76
N LEU A 81 4.65 6.42 0.68
CA LEU A 81 6.08 6.67 0.46
C LEU A 81 6.67 7.59 1.53
N THR A 82 5.90 8.61 1.97
CA THR A 82 6.35 9.52 3.02
C THR A 82 6.45 8.84 4.38
N VAL A 83 5.48 7.99 4.71
CA VAL A 83 5.53 7.17 5.94
C VAL A 83 6.72 6.22 5.89
N LYS A 84 6.94 5.56 4.74
CA LYS A 84 8.11 4.69 4.54
C LYS A 84 9.42 5.44 4.73
N ASP A 85 9.59 6.59 4.07
CA ASP A 85 10.77 7.44 4.17
C ASP A 85 11.03 7.90 5.62
N LYS A 86 9.98 8.30 6.34
CA LYS A 86 10.10 8.64 7.76
C LYS A 86 10.56 7.47 8.60
N ILE A 87 10.03 6.26 8.40
CA ILE A 87 10.46 5.05 9.11
C ILE A 87 11.94 4.76 8.80
N GLU A 88 12.36 4.90 7.54
CA GLU A 88 13.76 4.69 7.11
C GLU A 88 14.73 5.72 7.72
N ASN A 89 14.29 6.95 7.94
CA ASN A 89 15.14 8.05 8.40
C ASN A 89 15.04 8.37 9.90
N GLU A 90 14.01 7.91 10.61
CA GLU A 90 13.85 8.16 12.05
C GLU A 90 14.95 7.51 12.92
N ASP A 91 15.52 6.41 12.48
CA ASP A 91 16.55 5.68 13.22
C ASP A 91 17.97 6.24 13.02
N VAL A 92 18.11 7.35 12.32
CA VAL A 92 19.40 7.96 12.05
C VAL A 92 19.63 9.15 12.99
N ASP A 93 20.05 8.87 14.20
CA ASP A 93 20.82 9.85 14.99
C ASP A 93 22.07 10.20 14.16
N GLU A 94 22.28 11.48 13.78
CA GLU A 94 23.40 11.92 12.91
C GLU A 94 24.77 11.41 13.39
N LYS A 95 24.88 11.09 14.67
CA LYS A 95 26.08 10.54 15.32
C LYS A 95 26.35 9.07 14.97
N TYR A 96 25.35 8.32 14.44
CA TYR A 96 25.41 6.87 14.22
C TYR A 96 25.02 6.47 12.80
N ARG A 97 25.22 7.34 11.82
CA ARG A 97 24.90 7.13 10.38
C ARG A 97 25.44 5.84 9.75
N PHE A 98 26.27 5.08 10.47
CA PHE A 98 26.88 3.84 10.02
C PHE A 98 26.37 2.58 10.74
N ARG A 99 25.35 2.69 11.60
CA ARG A 99 24.69 1.50 12.15
C ARG A 99 23.52 1.15 11.27
N ASP A 100 23.46 -0.13 10.86
CA ASP A 100 22.31 -0.70 10.17
C ASP A 100 21.03 -0.34 10.93
N ALA A 101 20.02 0.14 10.21
CA ALA A 101 18.71 0.42 10.80
C ALA A 101 18.23 -0.77 11.64
N ASP A 102 17.63 -0.49 12.79
CA ASP A 102 17.14 -1.55 13.69
C ASP A 102 16.04 -2.38 13.04
N ASP A 103 15.29 -1.80 12.13
CA ASP A 103 14.15 -2.38 11.45
C ASP A 103 14.52 -2.95 10.07
N ILE A 104 13.69 -3.87 9.58
CA ILE A 104 13.79 -4.43 8.23
C ILE A 104 12.67 -3.83 7.39
N ILE A 105 13.04 -2.92 6.47
CA ILE A 105 12.09 -2.21 5.63
C ILE A 105 12.15 -2.78 4.23
N LEU A 106 11.08 -3.48 3.82
CA LEU A 106 11.02 -4.13 2.52
C LEU A 106 10.65 -3.13 1.42
N PRO A 107 11.05 -3.38 0.17
CA PRO A 107 10.62 -2.58 -0.97
C PRO A 107 9.10 -2.55 -1.12
N LEU A 108 8.61 -1.48 -1.75
CA LEU A 108 7.19 -1.34 -2.09
C LEU A 108 6.75 -2.45 -3.04
N ILE A 109 5.62 -3.07 -2.75
CA ILE A 109 4.99 -4.09 -3.58
C ILE A 109 3.74 -3.47 -4.23
N VAL A 110 3.77 -3.38 -5.56
CA VAL A 110 2.62 -2.97 -6.37
C VAL A 110 2.08 -4.21 -7.07
N PRO A 111 0.88 -4.68 -6.74
CA PRO A 111 0.36 -5.93 -7.30
C PRO A 111 0.23 -5.93 -8.82
N ASP A 112 0.01 -4.77 -9.43
CA ASP A 112 -0.12 -4.62 -10.87
C ASP A 112 1.21 -4.78 -11.63
N ASP A 113 2.35 -4.58 -10.94
CA ASP A 113 3.68 -4.81 -11.51
C ASP A 113 4.05 -6.31 -11.58
N MET A 114 3.24 -7.18 -10.98
CA MET A 114 3.50 -8.61 -10.98
C MET A 114 3.17 -9.24 -12.34
N GLY A 115 4.12 -9.96 -12.92
CA GLY A 115 3.92 -10.71 -14.16
C GLY A 115 2.82 -11.79 -14.04
N GLU A 116 2.26 -12.23 -15.16
CA GLU A 116 1.18 -13.21 -15.20
C GLU A 116 1.51 -14.55 -14.51
N ASN A 117 2.76 -14.99 -14.61
CA ASN A 117 3.24 -16.24 -14.04
C ASN A 117 3.71 -16.12 -12.57
N SER A 118 3.68 -14.93 -12.00
CA SER A 118 4.05 -14.68 -10.60
C SER A 118 2.80 -14.60 -9.73
N ASP A 119 2.96 -14.89 -8.44
CA ASP A 119 1.93 -14.69 -7.43
C ASP A 119 2.45 -13.81 -6.29
N THR A 120 1.53 -13.26 -5.52
CA THR A 120 1.84 -12.36 -4.40
C THR A 120 2.77 -13.01 -3.37
N LEU A 121 2.54 -14.29 -3.03
CA LEU A 121 3.37 -14.99 -2.06
C LEU A 121 4.81 -15.14 -2.55
N GLY A 122 5.01 -15.44 -3.83
CA GLY A 122 6.34 -15.52 -4.43
C GLY A 122 7.09 -14.19 -4.37
N TRP A 123 6.41 -13.07 -4.58
CA TRP A 123 7.00 -11.74 -4.41
C TRP A 123 7.38 -11.46 -2.96
N ILE A 124 6.50 -11.78 -2.01
CA ILE A 124 6.77 -11.66 -0.57
C ILE A 124 8.01 -12.49 -0.19
N ILE A 125 8.07 -13.77 -0.60
CA ILE A 125 9.21 -14.64 -0.32
C ILE A 125 10.50 -14.10 -0.96
N THR A 126 10.43 -13.55 -2.17
CA THR A 126 11.58 -12.94 -2.83
C THR A 126 12.13 -11.73 -2.05
N HIS A 127 11.25 -10.87 -1.53
CA HIS A 127 11.67 -9.74 -0.69
C HIS A 127 12.26 -10.19 0.64
N ILE A 128 11.65 -11.19 1.27
CA ILE A 128 12.20 -11.82 2.50
C ILE A 128 13.57 -12.44 2.20
N SER A 129 13.74 -13.14 1.07
CA SER A 129 15.02 -13.73 0.70
C SER A 129 16.14 -12.69 0.61
N LYS A 130 15.87 -11.53 0.01
CA LYS A 130 16.84 -10.43 -0.04
C LYS A 130 17.16 -9.86 1.34
N ALA A 131 16.16 -9.74 2.20
CA ALA A 131 16.37 -9.31 3.59
C ALA A 131 17.20 -10.33 4.38
N VAL A 132 16.91 -11.62 4.22
CA VAL A 132 17.66 -12.71 4.83
C VAL A 132 19.12 -12.69 4.37
N GLU A 133 19.38 -12.58 3.07
CA GLU A 133 20.74 -12.50 2.52
C GLU A 133 21.52 -11.32 3.11
N TYR A 134 20.86 -10.16 3.23
CA TYR A 134 21.49 -8.98 3.81
C TYR A 134 21.83 -9.17 5.29
N VAL A 135 20.87 -9.63 6.10
CA VAL A 135 21.04 -9.85 7.54
C VAL A 135 22.04 -10.97 7.81
N ASP A 136 21.99 -12.07 7.04
CA ASP A 136 22.90 -13.19 7.18
C ASP A 136 24.34 -12.79 6.89
N ASN A 137 24.57 -12.02 5.83
CA ASN A 137 25.89 -11.49 5.51
C ASN A 137 26.45 -10.56 6.61
N ALA A 138 25.59 -9.70 7.18
CA ALA A 138 25.98 -8.84 8.30
C ALA A 138 26.30 -9.67 9.55
N TYR A 139 25.49 -10.69 9.84
CA TYR A 139 25.65 -11.60 10.97
C TYR A 139 26.97 -12.39 10.86
N ILE A 140 27.26 -12.99 9.69
CA ILE A 140 28.52 -13.70 9.46
C ILE A 140 29.72 -12.78 9.60
N LYS A 141 29.61 -11.54 9.10
CA LYS A 141 30.69 -10.53 9.21
C LYS A 141 30.98 -10.19 10.68
N GLU A 142 29.95 -10.02 11.50
CA GLU A 142 30.09 -9.73 12.92
C GLU A 142 30.67 -10.93 13.69
N LEU A 143 30.22 -12.15 13.40
CA LEU A 143 30.80 -13.37 13.97
C LEU A 143 32.29 -13.47 13.62
N LYS A 144 32.68 -13.24 12.37
CA LYS A 144 34.10 -13.23 11.95
C LYS A 144 34.90 -12.16 12.72
N ARG A 145 34.31 -10.99 12.97
CA ARG A 145 34.94 -9.93 13.76
C ARG A 145 35.19 -10.36 15.21
N LEU A 146 34.19 -10.97 15.84
CA LEU A 146 34.28 -11.48 17.20
C LEU A 146 35.32 -12.61 17.31
N CYS A 147 35.37 -13.51 16.32
CA CYS A 147 36.39 -14.56 16.24
C CYS A 147 37.81 -13.99 16.14
N CYS A 148 38.00 -12.92 15.39
CA CYS A 148 39.30 -12.26 15.28
C CYS A 148 39.75 -11.58 16.58
N LEU A 149 38.80 -11.08 17.38
CA LEU A 149 39.10 -10.46 18.68
C LEU A 149 39.45 -11.48 19.78
N ASN A 150 38.86 -12.68 19.71
CA ASN A 150 39.02 -13.73 20.73
C ASN A 150 40.05 -14.81 20.33
N ARG A 151 41.09 -14.46 19.54
CA ARG A 151 42.10 -15.40 19.01
C ARG A 151 42.90 -16.17 20.09
N GLU A 152 42.81 -15.76 21.37
CA GLU A 152 43.53 -16.36 22.50
C GLU A 152 42.72 -17.45 23.23
N GLU A 153 41.46 -17.72 22.87
CA GLU A 153 40.64 -18.73 23.52
C GLU A 153 40.56 -20.04 22.73
N GLU A 154 40.66 -21.21 23.42
CA GLU A 154 40.67 -22.59 22.90
C GLU A 154 39.41 -23.01 22.07
N ASN A 155 38.46 -22.10 21.84
CA ASN A 155 37.18 -22.38 21.17
C ASN A 155 37.09 -21.89 19.70
N TYR A 156 38.23 -21.70 19.04
CA TYR A 156 38.30 -21.18 17.66
C TYR A 156 37.47 -21.97 16.63
N GLU A 157 37.41 -23.30 16.76
CA GLU A 157 36.63 -24.16 15.83
C GLU A 157 35.10 -23.97 15.95
N LYS A 158 34.61 -23.54 17.11
CA LYS A 158 33.18 -23.36 17.39
C LYS A 158 32.58 -22.16 16.64
N TYR A 159 33.39 -21.22 16.21
CA TYR A 159 32.99 -19.99 15.52
C TYR A 159 33.31 -19.99 14.01
N CYS A 160 33.98 -21.04 13.50
CA CYS A 160 34.20 -21.20 12.06
C CYS A 160 32.94 -21.73 11.37
N ILE A 161 31.87 -20.94 11.33
CA ILE A 161 30.65 -21.26 10.60
C ILE A 161 30.94 -21.14 9.11
N LYS A 162 30.77 -22.23 8.37
CA LYS A 162 30.73 -22.17 6.89
C LYS A 162 29.50 -21.34 6.49
N GLU A 163 29.65 -20.48 5.49
CA GLU A 163 28.60 -19.55 5.01
C GLU A 163 27.27 -20.24 4.65
N GLU A 164 27.29 -21.56 4.38
CA GLU A 164 26.11 -22.34 4.00
C GLU A 164 25.30 -22.90 5.19
N ASP A 165 25.75 -22.72 6.43
CA ASP A 165 25.22 -23.46 7.59
C ASP A 165 24.44 -22.63 8.62
N THR A 166 24.17 -21.35 8.37
CA THR A 166 23.37 -20.55 9.31
C THR A 166 21.94 -21.08 9.44
N ASN A 167 21.36 -21.02 10.65
CA ASN A 167 19.97 -21.44 10.86
C ASN A 167 19.00 -20.60 10.02
N LEU A 168 19.27 -19.29 9.88
CA LEU A 168 18.49 -18.38 9.05
C LEU A 168 18.44 -18.84 7.59
N LYS A 169 19.59 -19.18 7.01
CA LYS A 169 19.68 -19.68 5.62
C LYS A 169 19.01 -21.03 5.44
N LYS A 170 19.15 -21.93 6.42
CA LYS A 170 18.42 -23.21 6.44
C LYS A 170 16.91 -23.03 6.46
N CYS A 171 16.39 -22.09 7.26
CA CYS A 171 14.95 -21.78 7.30
C CYS A 171 14.46 -21.17 5.98
N LEU A 172 15.25 -20.27 5.37
CA LEU A 172 14.93 -19.72 4.06
C LEU A 172 14.85 -20.83 2.99
N ASN A 173 15.83 -21.73 2.96
CA ASN A 173 15.85 -22.84 1.99
C ASN A 173 14.62 -23.76 2.16
N LYS A 174 14.22 -24.06 3.41
CA LYS A 174 12.98 -24.82 3.70
C LYS A 174 11.73 -24.09 3.20
N LEU A 175 11.65 -22.79 3.43
CA LEU A 175 10.54 -21.97 2.96
C LEU A 175 10.45 -21.96 1.43
N GLN A 176 11.58 -21.70 0.75
CA GLN A 176 11.64 -21.69 -0.71
C GLN A 176 11.28 -23.07 -1.29
N LYS A 177 11.79 -24.16 -0.71
CA LYS A 177 11.45 -25.53 -1.12
C LYS A 177 9.95 -25.78 -1.00
N SER A 178 9.32 -25.40 0.14
CA SER A 178 7.88 -25.54 0.35
C SER A 178 7.07 -24.72 -0.66
N TYR A 179 7.52 -23.51 -1.00
CA TYR A 179 6.86 -22.68 -1.99
C TYR A 179 6.95 -23.26 -3.41
N TYR A 180 8.14 -23.69 -3.84
CA TYR A 180 8.35 -24.23 -5.21
C TYR A 180 7.60 -25.53 -5.42
N PHE A 181 7.58 -26.44 -4.43
CA PHE A 181 6.86 -27.70 -4.53
C PHE A 181 5.35 -27.54 -4.69
N ARG A 182 4.81 -26.40 -4.30
CA ARG A 182 3.39 -26.05 -4.49
C ARG A 182 3.05 -25.62 -5.93
N LYS A 183 4.01 -25.25 -6.74
CA LYS A 183 3.74 -24.77 -8.11
C LYS A 183 3.26 -25.87 -9.03
N PRO A 184 2.19 -25.63 -9.84
CA PRO A 184 1.69 -26.63 -10.79
C PRO A 184 2.79 -27.14 -11.77
N ALA A 185 3.69 -26.27 -12.20
CA ALA A 185 4.81 -26.62 -13.05
C ALA A 185 5.72 -27.72 -12.45
N TYR A 186 5.86 -27.75 -11.12
CA TYR A 186 6.63 -28.79 -10.45
C TYR A 186 5.95 -30.16 -10.59
N TYR A 187 4.63 -30.23 -10.41
CA TYR A 187 3.88 -31.47 -10.63
C TYR A 187 3.93 -31.95 -12.09
N GLU A 188 3.91 -31.03 -13.04
CA GLU A 188 4.06 -31.39 -14.47
C GLU A 188 5.43 -31.98 -14.78
N ILE A 189 6.49 -31.44 -14.19
CA ILE A 189 7.87 -31.97 -14.32
C ILE A 189 7.91 -33.36 -13.67
N LEU A 190 7.41 -33.52 -12.46
CA LEU A 190 7.35 -34.80 -11.77
C LEU A 190 6.68 -35.87 -12.61
N VAL A 191 5.54 -35.58 -13.23
CA VAL A 191 4.79 -36.55 -14.05
C VAL A 191 5.54 -36.92 -15.34
N LYS A 192 6.31 -36.02 -15.92
CA LYS A 192 7.02 -36.26 -17.20
C LYS A 192 8.33 -37.02 -17.05
N GLU A 193 9.02 -36.88 -15.90
CA GLU A 193 10.37 -37.43 -15.70
C GLU A 193 10.39 -38.79 -14.99
N TYR A 194 9.25 -39.29 -14.51
CA TYR A 194 9.22 -40.49 -13.68
C TYR A 194 9.26 -41.80 -14.42
N ILE A 195 10.26 -42.61 -14.08
CA ILE A 195 10.45 -44.00 -14.56
C ILE A 195 9.93 -45.03 -13.55
N GLY A 196 9.72 -44.69 -12.27
CA GLY A 196 9.34 -45.63 -11.20
C GLY A 196 8.24 -45.14 -10.25
N LYS A 197 7.29 -46.06 -9.93
CA LYS A 197 6.17 -45.79 -9.00
C LYS A 197 6.64 -45.39 -7.59
N ARG A 198 7.75 -45.90 -7.08
CA ARG A 198 8.25 -45.61 -5.73
C ARG A 198 8.77 -44.19 -5.59
N GLU A 199 9.51 -43.72 -6.59
CA GLU A 199 10.04 -42.36 -6.62
C GLU A 199 8.90 -41.36 -6.74
N TYR A 200 7.94 -41.58 -7.64
CA TYR A 200 6.74 -40.74 -7.78
C TYR A 200 5.96 -40.61 -6.46
N ILE A 201 5.74 -41.72 -5.73
CA ILE A 201 5.05 -41.70 -4.45
C ILE A 201 5.86 -40.92 -3.40
N GLY A 202 7.18 -41.10 -3.37
CA GLY A 202 8.07 -40.39 -2.45
C GLY A 202 8.00 -38.88 -2.64
N ASP A 203 8.14 -38.42 -3.86
CA ASP A 203 8.18 -36.99 -4.18
C ASP A 203 6.81 -36.32 -4.11
N THR A 204 5.73 -37.06 -4.46
CA THR A 204 4.37 -36.59 -4.23
C THR A 204 4.10 -36.40 -2.74
N LYS A 205 4.55 -37.34 -1.90
CA LYS A 205 4.44 -37.21 -0.44
C LYS A 205 5.22 -36.00 0.06
N GLU A 206 6.47 -35.81 -0.39
CA GLU A 206 7.31 -34.67 -0.01
C GLU A 206 6.67 -33.34 -0.45
N ALA A 207 6.07 -33.27 -1.65
CA ALA A 207 5.36 -32.11 -2.12
C ALA A 207 4.12 -31.76 -1.27
N LEU A 208 3.33 -32.76 -0.87
CA LEU A 208 2.17 -32.59 0.01
C LEU A 208 2.61 -32.13 1.42
N GLU A 209 3.68 -32.72 1.97
CA GLU A 209 4.22 -32.29 3.26
C GLU A 209 4.78 -30.86 3.18
N ALA A 210 5.40 -30.48 2.06
CA ALA A 210 5.91 -29.13 1.86
C ALA A 210 4.78 -28.08 1.81
N ASP A 211 3.64 -28.39 1.17
CA ASP A 211 2.48 -27.52 1.15
C ASP A 211 1.87 -27.35 2.55
N GLN A 212 1.73 -28.43 3.31
CA GLN A 212 1.22 -28.39 4.68
C GLN A 212 2.13 -27.57 5.60
N LYS A 213 3.44 -27.68 5.43
CA LYS A 213 4.45 -26.96 6.25
C LYS A 213 4.74 -25.54 5.78
N LEU A 214 4.16 -25.09 4.65
CA LEU A 214 4.49 -23.79 4.08
C LEU A 214 4.26 -22.63 5.07
N ILE A 215 3.11 -22.63 5.76
CA ILE A 215 2.78 -21.60 6.76
C ILE A 215 3.76 -21.66 7.94
N GLU A 216 4.08 -22.85 8.41
CA GLU A 216 5.02 -23.07 9.50
C GLU A 216 6.44 -22.64 9.13
N ASN A 217 6.93 -23.06 7.95
CA ASN A 217 8.25 -22.68 7.45
C ASN A 217 8.36 -21.16 7.22
N PHE A 218 7.26 -20.52 6.80
CA PHE A 218 7.20 -19.08 6.64
C PHE A 218 7.38 -18.39 8.01
N PHE A 219 6.59 -18.81 9.00
CA PHE A 219 6.66 -18.28 10.36
C PHE A 219 8.04 -18.48 10.98
N GLN A 220 8.61 -19.67 10.88
CA GLN A 220 9.96 -19.98 11.36
C GLN A 220 11.03 -19.12 10.68
N CYS A 221 10.91 -18.86 9.38
CA CYS A 221 11.85 -17.99 8.69
C CYS A 221 11.79 -16.54 9.21
N ILE A 222 10.60 -16.02 9.50
CA ILE A 222 10.43 -14.70 10.12
C ILE A 222 11.02 -14.67 11.54
N GLU A 223 10.77 -15.68 12.37
CA GLU A 223 11.33 -15.78 13.72
C GLU A 223 12.88 -15.80 13.72
N GLU A 224 13.48 -16.62 12.84
CA GLU A 224 14.95 -16.66 12.73
C GLU A 224 15.54 -15.36 12.18
N LEU A 225 14.82 -14.68 11.27
CA LEU A 225 15.23 -13.36 10.76
C LEU A 225 15.22 -12.30 11.86
N ILE A 226 14.18 -12.28 12.70
CA ILE A 226 14.07 -11.39 13.85
C ILE A 226 15.17 -11.68 14.86
N LYS A 227 15.40 -12.95 15.18
CA LYS A 227 16.44 -13.38 16.09
C LYS A 227 17.83 -12.95 15.64
N ALA A 228 18.18 -13.21 14.37
CA ALA A 228 19.46 -12.79 13.80
C ALA A 228 19.63 -11.25 13.85
N LYS A 229 18.55 -10.50 13.58
CA LYS A 229 18.57 -9.05 13.65
C LYS A 229 18.76 -8.52 15.07
N ARG A 230 18.16 -9.15 16.08
CA ARG A 230 18.38 -8.83 17.51
C ARG A 230 19.81 -9.09 17.95
N GLU A 231 20.41 -10.18 17.49
CA GLU A 231 21.81 -10.50 17.82
C GLU A 231 22.78 -9.46 17.24
N LEU A 232 22.44 -8.89 16.07
CA LEU A 232 23.20 -7.81 15.45
C LEU A 232 23.01 -6.46 16.17
N ASN A 233 21.80 -6.18 16.65
CA ASN A 233 21.46 -4.91 17.26
C ASN A 233 20.55 -5.10 18.48
N GLN A 234 21.15 -4.98 19.69
CA GLN A 234 20.46 -5.30 20.95
C GLN A 234 19.65 -4.13 21.54
N GLN A 235 19.62 -2.96 20.87
CA GLN A 235 19.06 -1.76 21.49
C GLN A 235 17.53 -1.69 21.38
N ARG A 236 16.96 -2.22 20.30
CA ARG A 236 15.53 -2.06 19.99
C ARG A 236 14.97 -3.36 19.40
N GLU A 237 13.73 -3.69 19.75
CA GLU A 237 13.04 -4.83 19.14
C GLU A 237 12.80 -4.58 17.65
N PRO A 238 13.32 -5.41 16.73
CA PRO A 238 13.19 -5.18 15.31
C PRO A 238 11.76 -5.42 14.83
N LEU A 239 11.32 -4.60 13.88
CA LEU A 239 10.09 -4.78 13.12
C LEU A 239 10.42 -5.03 11.65
N ILE A 240 9.56 -5.80 10.98
CA ILE A 240 9.63 -6.06 9.53
C ILE A 240 8.45 -5.34 8.87
N TYR A 241 8.74 -4.41 7.97
CA TYR A 241 7.71 -3.61 7.30
C TYR A 241 7.46 -4.09 5.89
N PHE A 242 6.18 -4.33 5.60
CA PHE A 242 5.67 -4.59 4.26
C PHE A 242 4.82 -3.42 3.80
N PHE A 243 5.03 -2.99 2.57
CA PHE A 243 4.27 -1.91 1.93
C PHE A 243 3.61 -2.44 0.66
N PHE A 244 2.29 -2.40 0.62
CA PHE A 244 1.48 -2.76 -0.55
C PHE A 244 0.75 -1.54 -1.05
N ASP A 245 1.01 -1.13 -2.30
CA ASP A 245 0.36 0.04 -2.89
C ASP A 245 -0.56 -0.37 -4.04
N ASP A 246 -1.60 0.45 -4.25
CA ASP A 246 -2.55 0.30 -5.34
C ASP A 246 -3.17 -1.13 -5.42
N VAL A 247 -3.46 -1.72 -4.26
CA VAL A 247 -3.96 -3.09 -4.15
C VAL A 247 -5.37 -3.25 -4.74
N ASP A 248 -6.10 -2.17 -4.91
CA ASP A 248 -7.45 -2.10 -5.46
C ASP A 248 -7.51 -2.07 -7.00
N ILE A 249 -6.39 -1.89 -7.71
CA ILE A 249 -6.39 -1.79 -9.18
C ILE A 249 -6.80 -3.11 -9.82
N SER A 250 -6.26 -4.22 -9.38
CA SER A 250 -6.57 -5.55 -9.91
C SER A 250 -7.35 -6.39 -8.90
N ALA A 251 -8.61 -6.69 -9.20
CA ALA A 251 -9.47 -7.46 -8.31
C ALA A 251 -8.89 -8.85 -7.96
N LYS A 252 -8.29 -9.54 -8.93
CA LYS A 252 -7.64 -10.85 -8.70
C LYS A 252 -6.44 -10.70 -7.79
N ARG A 253 -5.53 -9.78 -8.11
CA ARG A 253 -4.28 -9.56 -7.38
C ARG A 253 -4.54 -8.98 -5.99
N GLY A 254 -5.49 -8.06 -5.88
CA GLY A 254 -5.90 -7.49 -4.59
C GLY A 254 -6.40 -8.55 -3.62
N PHE A 255 -7.23 -9.48 -4.09
CA PHE A 255 -7.67 -10.60 -3.25
C PHE A 255 -6.52 -11.54 -2.88
N GLU A 256 -5.58 -11.83 -3.79
CA GLU A 256 -4.38 -12.63 -3.51
C GLU A 256 -3.52 -11.97 -2.42
N VAL A 257 -3.36 -10.63 -2.45
CA VAL A 257 -2.66 -9.87 -1.40
C VAL A 257 -3.34 -10.03 -0.06
N LEU A 258 -4.67 -9.79 0.01
CA LEU A 258 -5.44 -9.89 1.24
C LEU A 258 -5.35 -11.30 1.87
N ILE A 259 -5.45 -12.34 1.06
CA ILE A 259 -5.29 -13.73 1.52
C ILE A 259 -3.86 -14.01 1.97
N SER A 260 -2.86 -13.51 1.25
CA SER A 260 -1.44 -13.70 1.61
C SER A 260 -1.11 -13.04 2.95
N ILE A 261 -1.61 -11.82 3.16
CA ILE A 261 -1.49 -11.12 4.44
C ILE A 261 -2.11 -11.97 5.57
N MET A 262 -3.35 -12.39 5.40
CA MET A 262 -4.09 -13.12 6.43
C MET A 262 -3.45 -14.47 6.77
N ARG A 263 -2.79 -15.14 5.81
CA ARG A 263 -2.25 -16.50 6.01
C ARG A 263 -0.80 -16.52 6.48
N TYR A 264 0.03 -15.57 6.02
CA TYR A 264 1.47 -15.66 6.14
C TYR A 264 2.10 -14.54 6.95
N LEU A 265 1.47 -13.34 7.00
CA LEU A 265 2.07 -12.16 7.61
C LEU A 265 1.57 -11.86 9.03
N ASN A 266 0.84 -12.79 9.65
CA ASN A 266 0.37 -12.65 11.02
C ASN A 266 1.51 -12.94 12.01
N HIS A 267 2.23 -11.89 12.41
CA HIS A 267 3.33 -11.99 13.35
C HIS A 267 3.48 -10.66 14.13
N PRO A 268 3.76 -10.68 15.45
CA PRO A 268 3.84 -9.45 16.25
C PRO A 268 4.92 -8.47 15.77
N ASN A 269 6.02 -8.97 15.20
CA ASN A 269 7.08 -8.13 14.64
C ASN A 269 6.87 -7.73 13.17
N VAL A 270 5.78 -8.15 12.54
CA VAL A 270 5.45 -7.76 11.17
C VAL A 270 4.45 -6.61 11.21
N VAL A 271 4.76 -5.54 10.50
CA VAL A 271 3.89 -4.37 10.31
C VAL A 271 3.62 -4.20 8.83
N ILE A 272 2.36 -4.06 8.48
CA ILE A 272 1.91 -4.02 7.09
C ILE A 272 1.24 -2.67 6.84
N PHE A 273 1.62 -2.05 5.73
CA PHE A 273 0.93 -0.91 5.17
C PHE A 273 0.25 -1.33 3.87
N ILE A 274 -1.03 -1.05 3.75
CA ILE A 274 -1.81 -1.32 2.55
C ILE A 274 -2.52 -0.05 2.10
N SER A 275 -2.47 0.25 0.80
CA SER A 275 -3.22 1.34 0.21
C SER A 275 -4.26 0.85 -0.79
N GLY A 276 -5.40 1.54 -0.87
CA GLY A 276 -6.47 1.25 -1.82
C GLY A 276 -7.78 1.97 -1.50
N ASP A 277 -8.83 1.64 -2.23
CA ASP A 277 -10.19 2.10 -1.98
C ASP A 277 -10.98 1.01 -1.25
N TYR A 278 -11.55 1.35 -0.10
CA TYR A 278 -12.29 0.39 0.72
C TYR A 278 -13.51 -0.20 0.01
N ASN A 279 -14.20 0.61 -0.79
CA ASN A 279 -15.38 0.14 -1.54
C ASN A 279 -14.97 -0.86 -2.63
N VAL A 280 -13.84 -0.60 -3.30
CA VAL A 280 -13.29 -1.51 -4.31
C VAL A 280 -12.81 -2.81 -3.66
N PHE A 281 -12.20 -2.75 -2.47
CA PHE A 281 -11.88 -3.96 -1.71
C PHE A 281 -13.11 -4.77 -1.36
N LEU A 282 -14.18 -4.10 -0.90
CA LEU A 282 -15.43 -4.74 -0.55
C LEU A 282 -16.07 -5.44 -1.77
N GLU A 283 -16.11 -4.75 -2.90
CA GLU A 283 -16.60 -5.28 -4.16
C GLU A 283 -15.77 -6.49 -4.61
N THR A 284 -14.45 -6.35 -4.62
CA THR A 284 -13.50 -7.41 -5.00
C THR A 284 -13.70 -8.68 -4.18
N VAL A 285 -13.77 -8.56 -2.85
CA VAL A 285 -13.97 -9.70 -1.96
C VAL A 285 -15.34 -10.32 -2.16
N THR A 286 -16.38 -9.49 -2.35
CA THR A 286 -17.74 -9.98 -2.60
C THR A 286 -17.83 -10.78 -3.89
N LEU A 287 -17.26 -10.28 -4.98
CA LEU A 287 -17.19 -10.97 -6.27
C LEU A 287 -16.42 -12.30 -6.15
N GLN A 288 -15.35 -12.32 -5.38
CA GLN A 288 -14.55 -13.52 -5.19
C GLN A 288 -15.29 -14.60 -4.38
N PHE A 289 -16.06 -14.20 -3.37
CA PHE A 289 -16.94 -15.14 -2.66
C PHE A 289 -18.04 -15.70 -3.54
N LEU A 290 -18.67 -14.86 -4.39
CA LEU A 290 -19.65 -15.33 -5.36
C LEU A 290 -19.04 -16.31 -6.36
N LYS A 291 -17.84 -16.02 -6.87
CA LYS A 291 -17.12 -16.89 -7.80
C LYS A 291 -16.75 -18.24 -7.19
N ASN A 292 -16.26 -18.24 -5.95
CA ASN A 292 -15.83 -19.47 -5.28
C ASN A 292 -16.98 -20.40 -4.92
N GLU A 293 -18.21 -19.89 -4.88
CA GLU A 293 -19.41 -20.66 -4.60
C GLU A 293 -20.18 -21.06 -5.87
N ASP A 294 -19.58 -20.91 -7.06
CA ASP A 294 -20.16 -21.19 -8.39
C ASP A 294 -21.49 -20.47 -8.67
N LEU A 295 -21.78 -19.42 -7.91
CA LEU A 295 -23.04 -18.67 -8.04
C LEU A 295 -23.06 -17.75 -9.25
N LEU A 296 -21.89 -17.29 -9.70
CA LEU A 296 -21.77 -16.40 -10.86
C LEU A 296 -22.18 -17.07 -12.17
N GLU A 297 -21.83 -18.33 -12.40
CA GLU A 297 -22.15 -19.04 -13.65
C GLU A 297 -23.64 -19.37 -13.76
N LYS A 298 -24.27 -19.79 -12.68
CA LYS A 298 -25.69 -20.14 -12.67
C LYS A 298 -26.61 -18.94 -12.79
N ASP A 299 -26.22 -17.82 -12.22
CA ASP A 299 -27.08 -16.63 -12.19
C ASP A 299 -26.83 -15.70 -13.39
N LEU A 300 -25.64 -15.68 -13.99
CA LEU A 300 -25.35 -14.94 -15.21
C LEU A 300 -25.98 -15.56 -16.46
N MET A 301 -26.13 -16.88 -16.52
CA MET A 301 -26.79 -17.57 -17.65
C MET A 301 -28.29 -17.52 -17.61
N GLY A 302 -28.91 -17.25 -16.49
CA GLY A 302 -30.36 -17.37 -16.30
C GLY A 302 -31.16 -16.07 -16.28
N LYS A 303 -30.59 -14.94 -15.88
CA LYS A 303 -31.31 -13.65 -15.78
C LYS A 303 -30.30 -12.50 -15.78
N SER A 304 -30.61 -11.44 -16.50
CA SER A 304 -29.89 -10.17 -16.51
C SER A 304 -29.75 -9.57 -15.10
N PHE A 305 -28.79 -10.08 -14.34
CA PHE A 305 -28.59 -9.81 -12.92
C PHE A 305 -27.80 -8.54 -12.68
N ILE A 306 -27.29 -7.95 -13.72
CA ILE A 306 -26.35 -6.87 -13.63
C ILE A 306 -27.10 -5.56 -13.64
N LEU A 307 -26.97 -4.82 -12.55
CA LEU A 307 -27.15 -3.36 -12.45
C LEU A 307 -28.54 -2.75 -12.27
N ASN A 308 -29.59 -3.48 -12.03
CA ASN A 308 -30.83 -2.84 -11.58
C ASN A 308 -31.12 -3.17 -10.11
N SER A 309 -30.98 -2.20 -9.24
CA SER A 309 -31.32 -2.26 -7.81
C SER A 309 -32.73 -2.81 -7.52
N ASP A 310 -33.64 -2.68 -8.49
CA ASP A 310 -35.04 -3.15 -8.39
C ASP A 310 -35.21 -4.67 -8.52
N ASN A 311 -34.23 -5.38 -9.09
CA ASN A 311 -34.28 -6.84 -9.24
C ASN A 311 -33.65 -7.60 -8.06
N VAL A 312 -32.86 -6.93 -7.23
CA VAL A 312 -32.21 -7.52 -6.03
C VAL A 312 -33.26 -7.98 -5.01
N ASN A 313 -34.43 -7.31 -4.98
CA ASN A 313 -35.52 -7.62 -4.05
C ASN A 313 -36.31 -8.90 -4.40
N LYS A 314 -36.08 -9.56 -5.54
CA LYS A 314 -36.83 -10.71 -5.98
C LYS A 314 -36.20 -12.08 -5.65
N MET A 315 -34.92 -12.09 -5.21
CA MET A 315 -34.29 -13.32 -4.71
C MET A 315 -34.39 -13.40 -3.19
N LYS A 316 -35.60 -13.47 -2.67
CA LYS A 316 -35.81 -13.94 -1.31
C LYS A 316 -35.64 -15.46 -1.34
N LEU A 317 -34.52 -15.94 -0.82
CA LEU A 317 -34.44 -17.30 -0.30
C LEU A 317 -35.42 -17.38 0.86
N ASP A 318 -36.31 -18.40 0.84
CA ASP A 318 -37.34 -18.62 1.83
C ASP A 318 -36.88 -18.29 3.25
N ASN A 319 -37.50 -17.27 3.86
CA ASN A 319 -37.47 -16.93 5.28
C ASN A 319 -36.14 -16.48 5.91
N SER A 320 -35.10 -16.09 5.17
CA SER A 320 -33.95 -15.39 5.73
C SER A 320 -33.92 -13.93 5.23
N ASP A 321 -33.75 -13.01 6.14
CA ASP A 321 -33.74 -11.56 5.92
C ASP A 321 -32.52 -11.08 5.11
N GLY A 322 -32.38 -11.51 3.85
CA GLY A 322 -31.32 -11.00 2.97
C GLY A 322 -31.20 -11.72 1.64
N THR A 323 -30.81 -11.01 0.59
CA THR A 323 -30.46 -11.60 -0.70
C THR A 323 -29.12 -12.33 -0.61
N ALA A 324 -28.86 -13.29 -1.51
CA ALA A 324 -27.57 -13.98 -1.58
C ALA A 324 -26.38 -12.98 -1.71
N LEU A 325 -26.57 -11.87 -2.42
CA LEU A 325 -25.60 -10.80 -2.56
C LEU A 325 -25.35 -10.05 -1.23
N GLU A 326 -26.41 -9.72 -0.49
CA GLU A 326 -26.28 -9.04 0.81
C GLU A 326 -25.56 -9.91 1.84
N LEU A 327 -25.86 -11.21 1.89
CA LEU A 327 -25.14 -12.14 2.76
C LEU A 327 -23.65 -12.20 2.44
N ARG A 328 -23.27 -12.21 1.14
CA ARG A 328 -21.86 -12.20 0.73
C ARG A 328 -21.20 -10.85 1.01
N LYS A 329 -21.92 -9.78 0.80
CA LYS A 329 -21.46 -8.43 1.14
C LYS A 329 -21.19 -8.31 2.64
N ASN A 330 -22.07 -8.78 3.50
CA ASN A 330 -21.88 -8.80 4.95
C ASN A 330 -20.68 -9.67 5.35
N ARG A 331 -20.53 -10.86 4.75
CA ARG A 331 -19.36 -11.71 4.95
C ARG A 331 -18.06 -11.04 4.49
N SER A 332 -18.10 -10.27 3.41
CA SER A 332 -16.97 -9.50 2.92
C SER A 332 -16.59 -8.36 3.87
N TYR A 333 -17.56 -7.71 4.49
CA TYR A 333 -17.32 -6.75 5.56
C TYR A 333 -16.60 -7.38 6.75
N ASP A 334 -17.07 -8.54 7.21
CA ASP A 334 -16.44 -9.25 8.33
C ASP A 334 -15.01 -9.69 7.99
N PHE A 335 -14.81 -10.16 6.76
CA PHE A 335 -13.48 -10.52 6.24
C PHE A 335 -12.54 -9.30 6.22
N LEU A 336 -12.97 -8.19 5.65
CA LEU A 336 -12.18 -6.97 5.60
C LEU A 336 -11.96 -6.36 6.98
N LYS A 337 -12.92 -6.46 7.88
CA LYS A 337 -12.79 -6.02 9.27
C LYS A 337 -11.70 -6.81 10.02
N LYS A 338 -11.56 -8.08 9.70
CA LYS A 338 -10.50 -8.93 10.27
C LYS A 338 -9.12 -8.56 9.72
N ILE A 339 -9.00 -8.33 8.39
CA ILE A 339 -7.71 -7.99 7.76
C ILE A 339 -7.33 -6.54 8.02
N MET A 340 -8.25 -5.61 7.88
CA MET A 340 -8.07 -4.18 8.07
C MET A 340 -8.89 -3.72 9.28
N PRO A 341 -8.39 -3.83 10.51
CA PRO A 341 -9.14 -3.43 11.70
C PRO A 341 -9.53 -1.96 11.64
N PRO A 342 -10.76 -1.58 12.01
CA PRO A 342 -11.24 -0.20 11.93
C PRO A 342 -10.36 0.81 12.67
N ALA A 343 -9.71 0.39 13.77
CA ALA A 343 -8.82 1.24 14.55
C ALA A 343 -7.54 1.66 13.80
N PHE A 344 -7.18 0.95 12.72
CA PHE A 344 -5.97 1.20 11.94
C PHE A 344 -6.30 1.55 10.49
N ARG A 345 -7.51 2.02 10.22
CA ARG A 345 -7.93 2.58 8.93
C ARG A 345 -7.72 4.09 8.96
N TYR A 346 -6.96 4.58 8.02
CA TYR A 346 -6.65 5.97 7.83
C TYR A 346 -7.26 6.41 6.50
N GLU A 347 -8.39 7.07 6.58
CA GLU A 347 -9.11 7.52 5.40
C GLU A 347 -8.56 8.86 4.93
N MET A 348 -8.25 8.92 3.63
CA MET A 348 -7.84 10.14 2.95
C MET A 348 -9.09 10.95 2.60
N PRO A 349 -9.31 12.10 3.22
CA PRO A 349 -10.48 12.91 2.92
C PRO A 349 -10.38 13.51 1.51
N LEU A 350 -11.53 13.72 0.88
CA LEU A 350 -11.61 14.61 -0.26
C LEU A 350 -11.37 16.05 0.21
N LEU A 351 -10.77 16.85 -0.64
CA LEU A 351 -10.49 18.25 -0.32
C LEU A 351 -11.79 19.06 -0.24
N SER A 352 -12.01 19.69 0.91
CA SER A 352 -13.08 20.69 1.05
C SER A 352 -12.79 21.91 0.17
N ASN A 353 -13.81 22.69 -0.16
CA ASN A 353 -13.66 23.91 -0.97
C ASN A 353 -12.66 24.89 -0.34
N LYS A 354 -12.61 24.98 1.00
CA LYS A 354 -11.61 25.76 1.72
C LYS A 354 -10.19 25.23 1.47
N GLN A 355 -9.99 23.92 1.55
CA GLN A 355 -8.67 23.32 1.28
C GLN A 355 -8.26 23.46 -0.20
N LYS A 356 -9.21 23.39 -1.14
CA LYS A 356 -8.95 23.71 -2.55
C LYS A 356 -8.48 25.15 -2.73
N CYS A 357 -9.14 26.09 -2.06
CA CYS A 357 -8.80 27.52 -2.07
C CYS A 357 -7.34 27.74 -1.57
N GLU A 358 -6.98 27.10 -0.49
CA GLU A 358 -5.67 27.18 0.16
C GLU A 358 -4.62 26.27 -0.46
N PHE A 359 -5.00 25.45 -1.45
CA PHE A 359 -4.12 24.46 -2.09
C PHE A 359 -2.87 25.12 -2.68
N LYS A 360 -1.71 24.52 -2.39
CA LYS A 360 -0.41 24.93 -2.89
C LYS A 360 0.30 23.71 -3.48
N TYR A 361 1.02 23.94 -4.56
CA TYR A 361 1.87 22.93 -5.15
C TYR A 361 3.31 23.44 -5.27
N THR A 362 4.22 22.87 -4.50
CA THR A 362 5.63 23.21 -4.52
C THR A 362 6.39 22.32 -5.49
N LYS A 363 7.08 22.94 -6.44
CA LYS A 363 8.02 22.27 -7.34
C LYS A 363 9.43 22.40 -6.73
N GLY A 364 9.93 21.34 -6.09
CA GLY A 364 11.25 21.32 -5.49
C GLY A 364 11.37 22.19 -4.22
N ASN A 365 12.59 22.58 -3.86
CA ASN A 365 12.91 23.33 -2.63
C ASN A 365 12.53 24.82 -2.66
N ASN A 366 11.75 25.29 -3.63
CA ASN A 366 11.36 26.68 -3.70
C ASN A 366 10.24 26.99 -2.73
N SER A 367 10.53 27.80 -1.73
CA SER A 367 9.67 28.16 -0.60
C SER A 367 8.50 29.10 -0.91
N GLU A 368 8.35 29.57 -2.14
CA GLU A 368 7.33 30.54 -2.53
C GLU A 368 6.24 29.89 -3.41
N SER A 369 5.43 29.04 -2.82
CA SER A 369 4.21 28.56 -3.49
C SER A 369 3.01 29.43 -3.09
N GLU A 370 2.37 30.04 -4.07
CA GLU A 370 1.12 30.79 -3.87
C GLU A 370 -0.07 29.83 -3.75
N THR A 371 -1.16 30.28 -3.14
CA THR A 371 -2.40 29.51 -3.06
C THR A 371 -3.12 29.46 -4.41
N LEU A 372 -3.97 28.45 -4.63
CA LEU A 372 -4.80 28.38 -5.83
C LEU A 372 -5.68 29.62 -5.96
N LEU A 373 -6.24 30.13 -4.85
CA LEU A 373 -6.98 31.38 -4.83
C LEU A 373 -6.13 32.54 -5.36
N LYS A 374 -4.89 32.67 -4.90
CA LYS A 374 -4.00 33.74 -5.33
C LYS A 374 -3.69 33.66 -6.83
N LEU A 375 -3.48 32.47 -7.36
CA LEU A 375 -3.30 32.27 -8.79
C LEU A 375 -4.54 32.64 -9.61
N ILE A 376 -5.73 32.39 -9.09
CA ILE A 376 -6.99 32.81 -9.73
C ILE A 376 -7.13 34.34 -9.71
N GLU A 377 -6.85 34.97 -8.57
CA GLU A 377 -6.87 36.43 -8.43
C GLU A 377 -5.88 37.09 -9.40
N ASP A 378 -4.68 36.57 -9.54
CA ASP A 378 -3.65 37.13 -10.41
C ASP A 378 -3.95 36.96 -11.92
N ASN A 379 -4.62 35.85 -12.28
CA ASN A 379 -4.91 35.54 -13.69
C ASN A 379 -6.23 36.11 -14.20
N PHE A 380 -7.28 36.17 -13.36
CA PHE A 380 -8.62 36.50 -13.82
C PHE A 380 -9.20 37.79 -13.23
N PHE A 381 -9.18 37.93 -11.92
CA PHE A 381 -9.81 39.06 -11.24
C PHE A 381 -9.34 39.17 -9.79
N LYS A 382 -9.34 40.40 -9.29
CA LYS A 382 -9.13 40.64 -7.86
C LYS A 382 -10.47 40.51 -7.15
N ILE A 383 -10.54 39.56 -6.21
CA ILE A 383 -11.69 39.43 -5.32
C ILE A 383 -11.59 40.56 -4.28
N ASP A 384 -12.55 41.48 -4.29
CA ASP A 384 -12.60 42.54 -3.31
C ASP A 384 -13.05 41.97 -1.95
N LYS A 385 -12.06 41.60 -1.13
CA LYS A 385 -12.33 41.12 0.23
C LYS A 385 -12.82 42.21 1.19
N SER A 386 -12.90 43.46 0.73
CA SER A 386 -13.48 44.57 1.50
C SER A 386 -15.00 44.60 1.42
N ASP A 387 -15.61 43.89 0.48
CA ASP A 387 -17.06 43.76 0.39
C ASP A 387 -17.61 43.15 1.68
N GLU A 388 -18.53 43.90 2.32
CA GLU A 388 -19.16 43.49 3.57
C GLU A 388 -19.90 42.16 3.42
N PHE A 389 -20.45 41.86 2.23
CA PHE A 389 -21.12 40.61 1.93
C PHE A 389 -20.17 39.43 1.96
N ILE A 390 -18.97 39.57 1.45
CA ILE A 390 -17.92 38.54 1.49
C ILE A 390 -17.38 38.36 2.90
N LYS A 391 -17.22 39.44 3.68
CA LYS A 391 -16.79 39.39 5.08
C LYS A 391 -17.79 38.65 5.99
N TYR A 392 -19.08 38.79 5.75
CA TYR A 392 -20.13 38.12 6.53
C TYR A 392 -20.39 36.68 6.09
N ASN A 393 -19.98 36.30 4.88
CA ASN A 393 -20.22 34.97 4.31
C ASN A 393 -18.95 34.41 3.62
N GLU A 394 -17.92 34.09 4.41
CA GLU A 394 -16.71 33.44 3.89
C GLU A 394 -17.03 32.16 3.11
N ASN A 395 -18.15 31.49 3.38
CA ASN A 395 -18.62 30.31 2.66
C ASN A 395 -18.88 30.58 1.18
N ILE A 396 -19.35 31.78 0.80
CA ILE A 396 -19.64 32.13 -0.60
C ILE A 396 -18.36 32.10 -1.45
N LEU A 397 -17.24 32.55 -0.89
CA LEU A 397 -15.96 32.48 -1.59
C LEU A 397 -15.58 31.02 -1.88
N TYR A 398 -15.80 30.12 -0.93
CA TYR A 398 -15.46 28.72 -1.09
C TYR A 398 -16.38 27.99 -2.05
N ASP A 399 -17.63 28.40 -2.25
CA ASP A 399 -18.57 27.80 -3.19
C ASP A 399 -18.07 27.89 -4.65
N TYR A 400 -17.31 28.93 -5.00
CA TYR A 400 -16.67 29.03 -6.32
C TYR A 400 -15.63 27.92 -6.59
N PHE A 401 -15.12 27.28 -5.55
CA PHE A 401 -14.15 26.19 -5.68
C PHE A 401 -14.78 24.82 -5.87
N GLU A 402 -16.10 24.72 -5.84
CA GLU A 402 -16.84 23.47 -6.08
C GLU A 402 -16.59 22.91 -7.51
N ILE A 403 -16.32 23.79 -8.49
CA ILE A 403 -16.01 23.39 -9.86
C ILE A 403 -14.68 22.64 -10.02
N PHE A 404 -13.78 22.76 -9.06
CA PHE A 404 -12.48 22.10 -9.12
C PHE A 404 -12.55 20.69 -8.51
N ASP A 405 -11.71 19.81 -9.04
CA ASP A 405 -11.59 18.43 -8.54
C ASP A 405 -11.34 18.36 -7.02
N ASP A 406 -11.99 17.42 -6.38
CA ASP A 406 -11.87 17.19 -4.94
C ASP A 406 -10.58 16.45 -4.58
N THR A 407 -9.79 16.04 -5.57
CA THR A 407 -8.55 15.31 -5.35
C THR A 407 -7.32 16.19 -5.62
N PRO A 408 -6.23 16.01 -4.85
CA PRO A 408 -4.97 16.71 -5.10
C PRO A 408 -4.44 16.55 -6.53
N ARG A 409 -4.63 15.37 -7.14
CA ARG A 409 -4.16 15.08 -8.51
C ARG A 409 -4.88 15.93 -9.56
N GLY A 410 -6.19 16.09 -9.43
CA GLY A 410 -6.97 16.96 -10.32
C GLY A 410 -6.58 18.42 -10.16
N LEU A 411 -6.41 18.88 -8.92
CA LEU A 411 -6.01 20.27 -8.63
C LEU A 411 -4.60 20.61 -9.11
N ILE A 412 -3.65 19.69 -9.08
CA ILE A 412 -2.28 19.93 -9.55
C ILE A 412 -2.29 20.39 -11.01
N ASN A 413 -3.10 19.80 -11.88
CA ASN A 413 -3.18 20.19 -13.29
C ASN A 413 -3.69 21.62 -13.44
N THR A 414 -4.76 21.95 -12.74
CA THR A 414 -5.36 23.29 -12.72
C THR A 414 -4.37 24.33 -12.17
N TYR A 415 -3.77 24.04 -11.04
CA TYR A 415 -2.78 24.89 -10.39
C TYR A 415 -1.60 25.18 -11.31
N TYR A 416 -1.03 24.13 -11.92
CA TYR A 416 0.14 24.27 -12.78
C TYR A 416 -0.16 25.09 -14.05
N TYR A 417 -1.33 24.90 -14.63
CA TYR A 417 -1.75 25.70 -15.78
C TYR A 417 -1.87 27.18 -15.42
N LEU A 418 -2.54 27.52 -14.32
CA LEU A 418 -2.66 28.89 -13.84
C LEU A 418 -1.30 29.50 -13.51
N TRP A 419 -0.43 28.72 -12.89
CA TRP A 419 0.93 29.16 -12.57
C TRP A 419 1.77 29.46 -13.83
N GLN A 420 1.62 28.70 -14.90
CA GLN A 420 2.28 28.99 -16.18
C GLN A 420 1.71 30.24 -16.85
N MET A 421 0.40 30.47 -16.72
CA MET A 421 -0.28 31.57 -17.36
C MET A 421 -0.05 32.92 -16.69
N ARG A 422 0.37 32.97 -15.41
CA ARG A 422 0.55 34.22 -14.65
C ARG A 422 1.54 35.21 -15.28
N GLU A 423 2.48 34.72 -16.08
CA GLU A 423 3.47 35.54 -16.77
C GLU A 423 2.91 36.12 -18.10
N GLN A 424 1.74 35.69 -18.51
CA GLN A 424 1.10 36.14 -19.75
C GLN A 424 0.28 37.41 -19.49
N LYS A 425 0.55 38.47 -20.25
CA LYS A 425 -0.14 39.75 -20.09
C LYS A 425 -1.62 39.73 -20.50
N GLU A 426 -1.98 38.84 -21.41
CA GLU A 426 -3.34 38.76 -21.93
C GLU A 426 -3.75 37.29 -22.17
N TRP A 427 -4.94 36.93 -21.69
CA TRP A 427 -5.55 35.65 -21.97
C TRP A 427 -6.24 35.67 -23.33
N LYS A 428 -5.84 34.77 -24.23
CA LYS A 428 -6.52 34.52 -25.49
C LYS A 428 -7.66 33.52 -25.27
N VAL A 429 -8.64 33.53 -26.20
CA VAL A 429 -9.77 32.58 -26.15
C VAL A 429 -9.29 31.13 -26.09
N GLU A 430 -8.19 30.82 -26.78
CA GLU A 430 -7.59 29.47 -26.75
C GLU A 430 -7.08 29.08 -25.36
N HIS A 431 -6.52 30.02 -24.59
CA HIS A 431 -6.07 29.76 -23.24
C HIS A 431 -7.25 29.50 -22.28
N ILE A 432 -8.34 30.24 -22.47
CA ILE A 432 -9.56 30.02 -21.67
C ILE A 432 -10.16 28.64 -22.00
N LYS A 433 -10.20 28.25 -23.28
CA LYS A 433 -10.66 26.93 -23.68
C LYS A 433 -9.82 25.82 -23.08
N GLN A 434 -8.47 25.94 -23.11
CA GLN A 434 -7.57 24.96 -22.50
C GLN A 434 -7.77 24.86 -20.97
N PHE A 435 -7.99 25.98 -20.32
CA PHE A 435 -8.25 26.00 -18.88
C PHE A 435 -9.56 25.28 -18.54
N LEU A 436 -10.62 25.57 -19.28
CA LEU A 436 -11.90 24.88 -19.12
C LEU A 436 -11.80 23.40 -19.46
N ASP A 437 -11.03 23.01 -20.47
CA ASP A 437 -10.73 21.61 -20.77
C ASP A 437 -10.08 20.89 -19.59
N ILE A 438 -9.16 21.55 -18.90
CA ILE A 438 -8.50 20.98 -17.74
C ILE A 438 -9.50 20.77 -16.61
N ILE A 439 -10.34 21.75 -16.32
CA ILE A 439 -11.36 21.65 -15.27
C ILE A 439 -12.37 20.54 -15.59
N VAL A 440 -12.94 20.57 -16.78
CA VAL A 440 -13.96 19.61 -17.21
C VAL A 440 -13.43 18.18 -17.22
N ASN A 441 -12.21 17.95 -17.73
CA ASN A 441 -11.62 16.62 -17.77
C ASN A 441 -11.04 16.16 -16.42
N SER A 442 -10.91 17.04 -15.44
CA SER A 442 -10.48 16.68 -14.08
C SER A 442 -11.64 16.17 -13.23
N SER A 443 -12.87 16.58 -13.51
CA SER A 443 -14.05 16.20 -12.73
C SER A 443 -14.95 15.25 -13.52
N VAL A 444 -15.22 14.06 -12.98
CA VAL A 444 -16.14 13.07 -13.59
C VAL A 444 -17.56 13.63 -13.73
N GLU A 445 -17.96 14.51 -12.82
CA GLU A 445 -19.29 15.13 -12.86
C GLU A 445 -19.40 16.16 -14.00
N LEU A 446 -18.39 17.01 -14.16
CA LEU A 446 -18.37 18.01 -15.23
C LEU A 446 -18.20 17.38 -16.61
N GLU A 447 -17.51 16.27 -16.72
CA GLU A 447 -17.34 15.53 -17.98
C GLU A 447 -18.69 15.12 -18.58
N LYS A 448 -19.68 14.80 -17.76
CA LYS A 448 -21.06 14.49 -18.21
C LYS A 448 -21.74 15.67 -18.91
N TYR A 449 -21.37 16.90 -18.57
CA TYR A 449 -21.94 18.14 -19.12
C TYR A 449 -21.01 18.79 -20.16
N LYS A 450 -19.95 18.12 -20.56
CA LYS A 450 -18.92 18.64 -21.47
C LYS A 450 -19.51 19.27 -22.75
N SER A 451 -20.43 18.59 -23.43
CA SER A 451 -21.06 19.10 -24.66
C SER A 451 -21.81 20.42 -24.40
N ILE A 452 -22.55 20.51 -23.32
CA ILE A 452 -23.35 21.72 -22.98
C ILE A 452 -22.38 22.87 -22.61
N ILE A 453 -21.33 22.61 -21.86
CA ILE A 453 -20.34 23.63 -21.53
C ILE A 453 -19.68 24.20 -22.77
N TYR A 454 -19.32 23.35 -23.74
CA TYR A 454 -18.70 23.77 -24.98
C TYR A 454 -19.67 24.54 -25.91
N GLU A 455 -20.95 24.18 -25.94
CA GLU A 455 -21.96 24.96 -26.64
C GLU A 455 -22.07 26.37 -26.07
N ILE A 456 -22.12 26.51 -24.77
CA ILE A 456 -22.19 27.83 -24.07
C ILE A 456 -20.96 28.69 -24.42
N ILE A 457 -19.78 28.11 -24.50
CA ILE A 457 -18.53 28.83 -24.80
C ILE A 457 -18.45 29.22 -26.29
N ASN A 458 -18.96 28.40 -27.17
CA ASN A 458 -18.92 28.67 -28.62
C ASN A 458 -20.03 29.65 -29.10
N ILE A 459 -21.04 29.94 -28.28
CA ILE A 459 -22.11 30.89 -28.58
C ILE A 459 -21.66 32.36 -28.36
N LYS A 460 -20.52 32.59 -27.73
CA LYS A 460 -19.93 33.92 -27.55
C LYS A 460 -18.68 34.11 -28.41
#